data_cbdd31f772eab5fc23165ef844cf8f9e
#
_entry.id   cbdd31f772eab5fc23165ef844cf8f9e
#
_cell.length_a   1.000
_cell.length_b   1.000
_cell.length_c   1.000
_cell.angle_alpha   90.00
_cell.angle_beta   90.00
_cell.angle_gamma   90.00
#
_symmetry.space_group_name_H-M   'P 1'
#
loop_
_entity.id
_entity.type
_entity.pdbx_description
1 polymer ?
#
loop_
_entity_poly.entity_id
_entity_poly.type
_entity_poly.pdbx_seq_one_letter_code
_entity_poly.pdbx_strand_id
1 'polypeptide(L)'
;MILSKKILWIFLLLGIGSKTLAENSTHRSDSVEIVNLLSEMIQINTVTGTEKPLGLYLTKWIEETDLSLRIFTEQDSAYNFMASLYPLSEDKPNYVFMGHIDVVPAEEQDWRYSPFSGKIQDGFVWGRGAIDDKGPVSMMLMALKRFSQKYGHLDLPYNISVLVLSGEELFGDNGAKIIADNFIHEINPVAMFGEGGSGMIEIVPSFPEVPVFGVSINEKVPLWLRIEAKAKTSGHSAAESELYAAKSLVKALLRIIDSGRPVKFNKLSKKMFKELGRMEGGFKGFMIKNSYKWYAWPFMKSYFLEGGPFNILVSCSINVTEIRTESTSCNSIPQSAFATLDCRLLPGTSRKKFLAKLRLLAGNKVDISIIHAGIDAEDSPVNESFKFMENALLHNFENAKVAPFLFPASSDNNYFRSLNIPVYGITPMVTTDDIMQRIHNSNERMPIDQLVKGYDTFYTMMEMVQGVFVE
;
A
#
# COMPACT_ATOMS: atom_id res chain seq x y z
N MET A 1 -41.28 49.95 -2.44
CA MET A 1 -40.96 48.64 -1.76
C MET A 1 -40.49 47.53 -2.73
N ILE A 2 -40.22 47.86 -4.00
CA ILE A 2 -39.75 46.86 -5.02
C ILE A 2 -38.25 47.00 -5.35
N LEU A 3 -37.62 48.14 -5.01
CA LEU A 3 -36.18 48.35 -5.26
C LEU A 3 -35.25 47.59 -4.28
N SER A 4 -35.69 47.29 -3.05
CA SER A 4 -34.85 46.67 -2.03
C SER A 4 -34.59 45.15 -2.26
N LYS A 5 -35.53 44.46 -2.92
CA LYS A 5 -35.36 42.99 -3.17
C LYS A 5 -34.39 42.68 -4.33
N LYS A 6 -34.30 43.54 -5.34
CA LYS A 6 -33.34 43.33 -6.46
C LYS A 6 -31.88 43.59 -6.06
N ILE A 7 -31.64 44.52 -5.15
CA ILE A 7 -30.29 44.82 -4.63
C ILE A 7 -29.80 43.66 -3.75
N LEU A 8 -30.66 43.03 -2.95
CA LEU A 8 -30.32 41.90 -2.13
C LEU A 8 -29.92 40.66 -2.95
N TRP A 9 -30.60 40.44 -4.10
CA TRP A 9 -30.23 39.34 -5.01
C TRP A 9 -28.92 39.59 -5.76
N ILE A 10 -28.57 40.81 -6.09
CA ILE A 10 -27.30 41.17 -6.72
C ILE A 10 -26.13 40.98 -5.74
N PHE A 11 -26.30 41.35 -4.46
CA PHE A 11 -25.30 41.09 -3.45
C PHE A 11 -25.15 39.61 -3.10
N LEU A 12 -26.23 38.80 -3.17
CA LEU A 12 -26.15 37.35 -3.00
C LEU A 12 -25.44 36.68 -4.18
N LEU A 13 -25.71 37.07 -5.41
CA LEU A 13 -25.06 36.55 -6.62
C LEU A 13 -23.59 36.97 -6.73
N LEU A 14 -23.24 38.21 -6.31
CA LEU A 14 -21.86 38.67 -6.25
C LEU A 14 -21.08 37.94 -5.11
N GLY A 15 -21.74 37.65 -4.00
CA GLY A 15 -21.15 36.89 -2.89
C GLY A 15 -20.88 35.43 -3.26
N ILE A 16 -21.76 34.78 -3.99
CA ILE A 16 -21.59 33.41 -4.49
C ILE A 16 -20.50 33.37 -5.56
N GLY A 17 -20.51 34.30 -6.52
CA GLY A 17 -19.50 34.38 -7.57
C GLY A 17 -18.08 34.67 -7.07
N SER A 18 -17.96 35.50 -6.02
CA SER A 18 -16.63 35.75 -5.40
C SER A 18 -16.12 34.60 -4.56
N LYS A 19 -17.00 33.84 -3.92
CA LYS A 19 -16.63 32.65 -3.13
C LYS A 19 -16.15 31.53 -4.02
N THR A 20 -16.84 31.20 -5.10
CA THR A 20 -16.44 30.21 -6.10
C THR A 20 -15.15 30.60 -6.84
N LEU A 21 -14.91 31.85 -7.14
CA LEU A 21 -13.66 32.32 -7.75
C LEU A 21 -12.48 32.21 -6.78
N ALA A 22 -12.67 32.51 -5.49
CA ALA A 22 -11.66 32.36 -4.47
C ALA A 22 -11.32 30.88 -4.20
N GLU A 23 -12.32 30.01 -4.12
CA GLU A 23 -12.12 28.55 -3.96
C GLU A 23 -11.39 27.93 -5.17
N ASN A 24 -11.75 28.31 -6.40
CA ASN A 24 -11.04 27.84 -7.60
C ASN A 24 -9.59 28.35 -7.68
N SER A 25 -9.31 29.58 -7.21
CA SER A 25 -7.95 30.11 -7.18
C SER A 25 -7.08 29.40 -6.14
N THR A 26 -7.65 29.08 -5.00
CA THR A 26 -6.95 28.32 -3.93
C THR A 26 -6.69 26.89 -4.35
N HIS A 27 -7.66 26.18 -4.91
CA HIS A 27 -7.47 24.81 -5.42
C HIS A 27 -6.38 24.76 -6.50
N ARG A 28 -6.31 25.73 -7.38
CA ARG A 28 -5.23 25.82 -8.38
C ARG A 28 -3.87 26.07 -7.75
N SER A 29 -3.79 26.86 -6.68
CA SER A 29 -2.56 27.06 -5.91
C SER A 29 -2.12 25.77 -5.24
N ASP A 30 -3.05 25.06 -4.58
CA ASP A 30 -2.78 23.79 -3.89
C ASP A 30 -2.30 22.71 -4.86
N SER A 31 -2.90 22.66 -6.09
CA SER A 31 -2.49 21.74 -7.15
C SER A 31 -1.04 21.97 -7.63
N VAL A 32 -0.59 23.20 -7.66
CA VAL A 32 0.81 23.53 -7.99
C VAL A 32 1.73 23.19 -6.82
N GLU A 33 1.30 23.49 -5.61
CA GLU A 33 2.09 23.24 -4.39
C GLU A 33 2.34 21.74 -4.19
N ILE A 34 1.31 20.88 -4.34
CA ILE A 34 1.50 19.43 -4.17
C ILE A 34 2.44 18.82 -5.19
N VAL A 35 2.40 19.31 -6.45
CA VAL A 35 3.31 18.85 -7.51
C VAL A 35 4.76 19.21 -7.17
N ASN A 36 4.99 20.43 -6.65
CA ASN A 36 6.32 20.87 -6.22
C ASN A 36 6.77 20.09 -4.98
N LEU A 37 5.89 19.92 -3.98
CA LEU A 37 6.21 19.15 -2.77
C LEU A 37 6.66 17.74 -3.13
N LEU A 38 5.91 17.02 -3.96
CA LEU A 38 6.29 15.67 -4.40
C LEU A 38 7.63 15.68 -5.16
N SER A 39 7.84 16.66 -6.05
CA SER A 39 9.09 16.81 -6.78
C SER A 39 10.28 16.99 -5.83
N GLU A 40 10.16 17.85 -4.83
CA GLU A 40 11.19 18.12 -3.81
C GLU A 40 11.43 16.91 -2.90
N MET A 41 10.36 16.19 -2.49
CA MET A 41 10.49 14.95 -1.73
C MET A 41 11.26 13.88 -2.50
N ILE A 42 11.02 13.75 -3.81
CA ILE A 42 11.75 12.78 -4.66
C ILE A 42 13.23 13.13 -4.77
N GLN A 43 13.58 14.44 -4.84
CA GLN A 43 14.98 14.90 -4.95
C GLN A 43 15.81 14.54 -3.72
N ILE A 44 15.19 14.29 -2.59
CA ILE A 44 15.88 13.80 -1.40
C ILE A 44 15.89 12.27 -1.44
N ASN A 45 17.06 11.67 -1.65
CA ASN A 45 17.23 10.22 -1.66
C ASN A 45 16.99 9.66 -0.26
N THR A 46 16.04 8.73 -0.15
CA THR A 46 15.64 8.03 1.08
C THR A 46 15.61 6.52 0.89
N VAL A 47 16.60 5.97 0.21
CA VAL A 47 16.78 4.51 0.23
C VAL A 47 16.80 4.05 1.68
N THR A 48 16.02 3.00 2.00
CA THR A 48 15.75 2.57 3.38
C THR A 48 17.00 2.59 4.26
N GLY A 49 16.92 3.28 5.39
CA GLY A 49 18.02 3.56 6.29
C GLY A 49 18.67 4.95 6.10
N THR A 50 18.10 5.80 5.25
CA THR A 50 18.61 7.19 5.00
C THR A 50 17.49 8.24 5.01
N GLU A 51 16.43 8.05 5.77
CA GLU A 51 15.17 8.82 5.73
C GLU A 51 15.28 10.19 6.42
N LYS A 52 16.22 10.37 7.33
CA LYS A 52 16.35 11.58 8.17
C LYS A 52 16.36 12.91 7.38
N PRO A 53 17.08 13.06 6.26
CA PRO A 53 17.07 14.32 5.50
C PRO A 53 15.66 14.71 5.02
N LEU A 54 14.86 13.76 4.55
CA LEU A 54 13.48 14.02 4.14
C LEU A 54 12.56 14.27 5.35
N GLY A 55 12.77 13.53 6.45
CA GLY A 55 12.05 13.76 7.70
C GLY A 55 12.26 15.19 8.20
N LEU A 56 13.50 15.68 8.23
CA LEU A 56 13.81 17.06 8.61
C LEU A 56 13.23 18.10 7.63
N TYR A 57 13.25 17.81 6.34
CA TYR A 57 12.62 18.67 5.34
C TYR A 57 11.10 18.78 5.60
N LEU A 58 10.41 17.67 5.79
CA LEU A 58 8.96 17.64 6.00
C LEU A 58 8.55 18.25 7.34
N THR A 59 9.29 17.98 8.42
CA THR A 59 8.99 18.59 9.73
C THR A 59 9.17 20.11 9.70
N LYS A 60 10.19 20.62 9.02
CA LYS A 60 10.34 22.06 8.80
C LYS A 60 9.19 22.64 7.97
N TRP A 61 8.73 21.92 6.93
CA TRP A 61 7.58 22.32 6.14
C TRP A 61 6.29 22.37 6.96
N ILE A 62 6.12 21.42 7.91
CA ILE A 62 4.98 21.41 8.85
C ILE A 62 5.04 22.57 9.84
N GLU A 63 6.23 22.93 10.35
CA GLU A 63 6.43 24.06 11.25
C GLU A 63 6.03 25.42 10.63
N GLU A 64 5.97 25.52 9.31
CA GLU A 64 5.48 26.69 8.56
C GLU A 64 3.94 26.70 8.42
N THR A 65 3.23 25.73 9.03
CA THR A 65 1.76 25.58 9.02
C THR A 65 1.19 25.72 10.44
N ASP A 66 -0.16 25.73 10.56
CA ASP A 66 -0.87 25.72 11.83
C ASP A 66 -1.04 24.30 12.42
N LEU A 67 -0.31 23.30 11.90
CA LEU A 67 -0.39 21.92 12.35
C LEU A 67 0.49 21.68 13.58
N SER A 68 0.04 20.79 14.44
CA SER A 68 0.86 20.27 15.54
C SER A 68 1.80 19.19 15.03
N LEU A 69 3.06 19.22 15.51
CA LEU A 69 4.10 18.25 15.14
C LEU A 69 4.50 17.41 16.36
N ARG A 70 4.57 16.10 16.17
CA ARG A 70 5.11 15.15 17.16
C ARG A 70 6.15 14.25 16.48
N ILE A 71 7.42 14.33 16.90
CA ILE A 71 8.50 13.45 16.43
C ILE A 71 8.60 12.28 17.40
N PHE A 72 8.46 11.04 16.90
CA PHE A 72 8.55 9.80 17.69
C PHE A 72 9.96 9.21 17.66
N THR A 73 10.63 9.25 16.51
CA THR A 73 11.97 8.70 16.31
C THR A 73 12.78 9.68 15.46
N GLU A 74 13.97 10.01 15.95
CA GLU A 74 14.93 10.85 15.23
C GLU A 74 16.29 10.16 15.28
N GLN A 75 16.53 9.26 14.29
CA GLN A 75 17.78 8.55 14.09
C GLN A 75 18.23 8.73 12.66
N ASP A 76 19.50 8.50 12.35
CA ASP A 76 19.99 8.64 10.98
C ASP A 76 19.31 7.63 10.03
N SER A 77 18.98 6.45 10.53
CA SER A 77 18.33 5.36 9.81
C SER A 77 16.82 5.27 9.98
N ALA A 78 16.17 6.20 10.68
CA ALA A 78 14.72 6.21 10.85
C ALA A 78 14.25 7.57 11.38
N TYR A 79 13.23 8.14 10.75
CA TYR A 79 12.63 9.39 11.17
C TYR A 79 11.10 9.29 11.11
N ASN A 80 10.48 9.01 12.26
CA ASN A 80 9.03 8.83 12.38
C ASN A 80 8.41 10.03 13.07
N PHE A 81 7.39 10.63 12.46
CA PHE A 81 6.71 11.78 12.99
C PHE A 81 5.22 11.80 12.61
N MET A 82 4.46 12.65 13.30
CA MET A 82 3.05 12.88 13.02
C MET A 82 2.78 14.38 12.95
N ALA A 83 2.10 14.79 11.89
CA ALA A 83 1.43 16.07 11.77
C ALA A 83 -0.05 15.88 12.17
N SER A 84 -0.61 16.75 12.98
CA SER A 84 -1.97 16.62 13.46
C SER A 84 -2.69 17.97 13.56
N LEU A 85 -4.01 17.93 13.44
CA LEU A 85 -4.85 19.12 13.55
C LEU A 85 -4.78 19.72 14.96
N TYR A 86 -4.79 18.86 15.99
CA TYR A 86 -4.65 19.23 17.40
C TYR A 86 -3.46 18.50 18.02
N PRO A 87 -2.82 19.08 19.07
CA PRO A 87 -1.79 18.37 19.83
C PRO A 87 -2.31 17.03 20.36
N LEU A 88 -1.48 15.97 20.31
CA LEU A 88 -1.87 14.66 20.84
C LEU A 88 -2.18 14.70 22.34
N SER A 89 -1.64 15.68 23.08
CA SER A 89 -1.92 15.91 24.50
C SER A 89 -3.38 16.26 24.79
N GLU A 90 -4.19 16.61 23.80
CA GLU A 90 -5.64 16.82 23.97
C GLU A 90 -6.43 15.49 24.02
N ASP A 91 -5.78 14.36 23.77
CA ASP A 91 -6.34 13.00 23.86
C ASP A 91 -7.67 12.81 23.09
N LYS A 92 -7.85 13.57 22.00
CA LYS A 92 -9.02 13.43 21.12
C LYS A 92 -8.95 12.09 20.37
N PRO A 93 -10.08 11.39 20.17
CA PRO A 93 -10.13 10.25 19.25
C PRO A 93 -9.62 10.67 17.87
N ASN A 94 -8.74 9.88 17.25
CA ASN A 94 -7.93 10.30 16.12
C ASN A 94 -8.17 9.44 14.88
N TYR A 95 -8.43 10.07 13.73
CA TYR A 95 -8.38 9.43 12.43
C TYR A 95 -7.02 9.67 11.82
N VAL A 96 -6.27 8.59 11.59
CA VAL A 96 -4.87 8.64 11.20
C VAL A 96 -4.70 8.22 9.75
N PHE A 97 -4.14 9.08 8.93
CA PHE A 97 -3.62 8.77 7.61
C PHE A 97 -2.15 8.42 7.75
N MET A 98 -1.65 7.39 7.09
CA MET A 98 -0.26 6.97 7.26
C MET A 98 0.38 6.55 5.94
N GLY A 99 1.66 6.85 5.82
CA GLY A 99 2.48 6.44 4.70
C GLY A 99 3.96 6.46 5.07
N HIS A 100 4.80 5.94 4.19
CA HIS A 100 6.24 5.85 4.44
C HIS A 100 7.04 6.77 3.50
N ILE A 101 8.25 7.11 3.95
CA ILE A 101 9.14 7.99 3.18
C ILE A 101 10.41 7.29 2.69
N ASP A 102 10.66 6.07 3.14
CA ASP A 102 11.73 5.26 2.55
C ASP A 102 11.32 4.70 1.18
N VAL A 103 12.32 4.32 0.41
CA VAL A 103 12.14 3.77 -0.93
C VAL A 103 13.15 2.66 -1.18
N VAL A 104 12.80 1.71 -2.07
CA VAL A 104 13.76 0.70 -2.54
C VAL A 104 14.90 1.34 -3.33
N PRO A 105 16.10 0.73 -3.38
CA PRO A 105 17.21 1.19 -4.21
C PRO A 105 16.80 1.38 -5.68
N ALA A 106 17.42 2.34 -6.34
CA ALA A 106 17.24 2.59 -7.77
C ALA A 106 18.61 2.75 -8.44
N GLU A 107 18.89 1.88 -9.41
CA GLU A 107 20.07 2.03 -10.27
C GLU A 107 19.74 3.02 -11.37
N GLU A 108 20.66 3.93 -11.74
CA GLU A 108 20.42 4.96 -12.75
C GLU A 108 20.22 4.41 -14.17
N GLN A 109 20.66 3.17 -14.40
CA GLN A 109 20.48 2.50 -15.68
C GLN A 109 18.98 2.32 -15.98
N ASP A 110 18.61 2.50 -17.22
CA ASP A 110 17.23 2.33 -17.74
C ASP A 110 16.20 3.39 -17.30
N TRP A 111 16.63 4.46 -16.61
CA TRP A 111 15.74 5.58 -16.30
C TRP A 111 15.79 6.67 -17.38
N ARG A 112 14.60 7.12 -17.81
CA ARG A 112 14.48 8.27 -18.74
C ARG A 112 14.99 9.58 -18.10
N TYR A 113 14.74 9.76 -16.82
CA TYR A 113 15.25 10.83 -15.99
C TYR A 113 15.86 10.19 -14.74
N SER A 114 16.92 10.76 -14.16
CA SER A 114 17.53 10.20 -12.94
C SER A 114 16.48 9.92 -11.86
N PRO A 115 16.57 8.76 -11.15
CA PRO A 115 15.55 8.31 -10.21
C PRO A 115 15.24 9.29 -9.08
N PHE A 116 16.17 10.14 -8.74
CA PHE A 116 16.01 11.17 -7.71
C PHE A 116 16.02 12.60 -8.28
N SER A 117 15.56 12.78 -9.53
CA SER A 117 15.48 14.11 -10.14
C SER A 117 14.21 14.89 -9.80
N GLY A 118 13.14 14.23 -9.40
CA GLY A 118 11.83 14.86 -9.20
C GLY A 118 11.31 15.56 -10.46
N LYS A 119 11.69 15.10 -11.65
CA LYS A 119 11.41 15.79 -12.92
C LYS A 119 9.91 15.88 -13.18
N ILE A 120 9.43 17.12 -13.35
CA ILE A 120 8.05 17.40 -13.77
C ILE A 120 8.08 17.51 -15.30
N GLN A 121 7.49 16.54 -15.99
CA GLN A 121 7.48 16.50 -17.46
C GLN A 121 6.35 15.58 -17.98
N ASP A 122 5.78 15.95 -19.14
CA ASP A 122 4.77 15.16 -19.87
C ASP A 122 3.54 14.77 -19.03
N GLY A 123 3.12 15.63 -18.08
CA GLY A 123 1.97 15.39 -17.21
C GLY A 123 2.27 14.47 -15.99
N PHE A 124 3.55 14.22 -15.71
CA PHE A 124 3.99 13.36 -14.60
C PHE A 124 5.04 14.04 -13.72
N VAL A 125 5.10 13.62 -12.46
CA VAL A 125 6.26 13.78 -11.58
C VAL A 125 7.03 12.46 -11.61
N TRP A 126 8.27 12.49 -12.11
CA TRP A 126 9.11 11.32 -12.33
C TRP A 126 10.07 11.10 -11.18
N GLY A 127 10.18 9.88 -10.73
CA GLY A 127 11.24 9.46 -9.80
C GLY A 127 10.83 8.31 -8.90
N ARG A 128 11.82 7.74 -8.22
CA ARG A 128 11.64 6.67 -7.23
C ARG A 128 10.86 7.21 -6.04
N GLY A 129 9.81 6.47 -5.61
CA GLY A 129 8.90 6.88 -4.56
C GLY A 129 7.76 7.78 -5.04
N ALA A 130 7.66 8.07 -6.34
CA ALA A 130 6.58 8.90 -6.86
C ALA A 130 5.19 8.30 -6.58
N ILE A 131 5.08 6.95 -6.61
CA ILE A 131 3.84 6.22 -6.29
C ILE A 131 3.95 5.58 -4.91
N ASP A 132 5.12 5.02 -4.57
CA ASP A 132 5.38 4.19 -3.41
C ASP A 132 6.50 4.78 -2.55
N ASP A 133 6.21 5.62 -1.50
CA ASP A 133 4.88 6.10 -1.07
C ASP A 133 4.90 7.64 -0.87
N LYS A 134 5.96 8.36 -1.40
CA LYS A 134 6.08 9.83 -1.26
C LYS A 134 4.90 10.59 -1.89
N GLY A 135 4.33 10.06 -2.99
CA GLY A 135 3.13 10.62 -3.61
C GLY A 135 1.93 10.64 -2.67
N PRO A 136 1.46 9.50 -2.17
CA PRO A 136 0.41 9.42 -1.14
C PRO A 136 0.70 10.26 0.10
N VAL A 137 1.93 10.25 0.64
CA VAL A 137 2.32 11.10 1.78
C VAL A 137 2.14 12.58 1.45
N SER A 138 2.52 13.03 0.24
CA SER A 138 2.30 14.41 -0.19
C SER A 138 0.81 14.77 -0.29
N MET A 139 -0.03 13.83 -0.80
CA MET A 139 -1.49 14.00 -0.85
C MET A 139 -2.08 14.21 0.55
N MET A 140 -1.71 13.36 1.51
CA MET A 140 -2.21 13.39 2.88
C MET A 140 -1.78 14.67 3.62
N LEU A 141 -0.51 15.05 3.53
CA LEU A 141 0.02 16.26 4.19
C LEU A 141 -0.61 17.54 3.63
N MET A 142 -0.74 17.64 2.30
CA MET A 142 -1.40 18.77 1.66
C MET A 142 -2.89 18.85 2.00
N ALA A 143 -3.58 17.71 2.07
CA ALA A 143 -4.99 17.65 2.47
C ALA A 143 -5.17 18.12 3.92
N LEU A 144 -4.31 17.68 4.83
CA LEU A 144 -4.35 18.09 6.24
C LEU A 144 -4.03 19.58 6.41
N LYS A 145 -3.01 20.09 5.71
CA LYS A 145 -2.70 21.53 5.69
C LYS A 145 -3.91 22.36 5.25
N ARG A 146 -4.52 21.97 4.12
CA ARG A 146 -5.71 22.66 3.59
C ARG A 146 -6.88 22.60 4.56
N PHE A 147 -7.08 21.42 5.16
CA PHE A 147 -8.13 21.22 6.17
C PHE A 147 -7.91 22.13 7.39
N SER A 148 -6.68 22.19 7.92
CA SER A 148 -6.32 23.04 9.04
C SER A 148 -6.56 24.53 8.73
N GLN A 149 -6.18 25.02 7.57
CA GLN A 149 -6.40 26.40 7.15
C GLN A 149 -7.88 26.79 7.13
N LYS A 150 -8.76 25.85 6.74
CA LYS A 150 -10.21 26.13 6.63
C LYS A 150 -10.95 25.91 7.94
N TYR A 151 -10.59 24.86 8.71
CA TYR A 151 -11.36 24.38 9.83
C TYR A 151 -10.58 24.32 11.17
N GLY A 152 -9.27 24.59 11.16
CA GLY A 152 -8.43 24.45 12.36
C GLY A 152 -8.82 25.38 13.51
N HIS A 153 -9.58 26.46 13.23
CA HIS A 153 -10.12 27.37 14.25
C HIS A 153 -11.36 26.82 14.99
N LEU A 154 -11.93 25.69 14.51
CA LEU A 154 -13.13 25.07 15.11
C LEU A 154 -12.69 24.03 16.16
N ASP A 155 -13.51 23.83 17.18
CA ASP A 155 -13.38 22.69 18.08
C ASP A 155 -14.13 21.48 17.51
N LEU A 156 -13.41 20.64 16.79
CA LEU A 156 -13.97 19.48 16.10
C LEU A 156 -13.92 18.22 16.98
N PRO A 157 -14.83 17.23 16.77
CA PRO A 157 -14.95 16.07 17.65
C PRO A 157 -13.76 15.11 17.58
N TYR A 158 -13.05 15.07 16.45
CA TYR A 158 -11.93 14.16 16.24
C TYR A 158 -10.65 14.93 15.96
N ASN A 159 -9.51 14.34 16.31
CA ASN A 159 -8.25 14.73 15.72
C ASN A 159 -8.12 14.09 14.32
N ILE A 160 -7.40 14.74 13.43
CA ILE A 160 -6.97 14.19 12.14
C ILE A 160 -5.46 14.32 12.09
N SER A 161 -4.78 13.23 11.76
CA SER A 161 -3.33 13.19 11.76
C SER A 161 -2.79 12.49 10.52
N VAL A 162 -1.59 12.89 10.08
CA VAL A 162 -0.78 12.17 9.10
C VAL A 162 0.45 11.63 9.81
N LEU A 163 0.55 10.32 9.90
CA LEU A 163 1.68 9.58 10.46
C LEU A 163 2.63 9.23 9.32
N VAL A 164 3.85 9.74 9.38
CA VAL A 164 4.91 9.49 8.39
C VAL A 164 5.93 8.54 8.99
N LEU A 165 6.15 7.43 8.29
CA LEU A 165 6.93 6.29 8.76
C LEU A 165 8.20 6.08 7.95
N SER A 166 9.15 5.36 8.54
CA SER A 166 10.41 4.89 7.94
C SER A 166 10.46 3.38 7.91
N GLY A 167 11.20 2.81 6.95
CA GLY A 167 11.60 1.41 6.97
C GLY A 167 10.51 0.42 6.58
N GLU A 168 9.46 0.83 5.91
CA GLU A 168 8.40 -0.05 5.41
C GLU A 168 8.97 -1.09 4.46
N GLU A 169 9.81 -0.68 3.51
CA GLU A 169 10.44 -1.51 2.48
C GLU A 169 11.36 -2.62 3.05
N LEU A 170 11.74 -2.51 4.33
CA LEU A 170 12.50 -3.50 5.10
C LEU A 170 11.76 -3.91 6.38
N PHE A 171 10.47 -4.28 6.27
CA PHE A 171 9.65 -4.89 7.34
C PHE A 171 9.02 -3.94 8.38
N GLY A 172 9.17 -2.64 8.29
CA GLY A 172 8.58 -1.67 9.24
C GLY A 172 9.12 -1.75 10.67
N ASP A 173 10.23 -2.49 10.91
CA ASP A 173 10.79 -2.66 12.26
C ASP A 173 11.23 -1.32 12.89
N ASN A 174 11.71 -0.38 12.05
CA ASN A 174 12.16 0.97 12.46
C ASN A 174 11.04 2.03 12.35
N GLY A 175 9.87 1.68 11.87
CA GLY A 175 8.70 2.55 11.65
C GLY A 175 7.47 2.07 12.40
N ALA A 176 6.55 1.44 11.67
CA ALA A 176 5.24 1.03 12.17
C ALA A 176 5.31 0.18 13.44
N LYS A 177 6.29 -0.72 13.55
CA LYS A 177 6.49 -1.55 14.74
C LYS A 177 6.79 -0.71 15.99
N ILE A 178 7.69 0.27 15.88
CA ILE A 178 8.04 1.15 17.00
C ILE A 178 6.80 1.94 17.44
N ILE A 179 6.03 2.46 16.49
CA ILE A 179 4.80 3.21 16.78
C ILE A 179 3.75 2.33 17.44
N ALA A 180 3.50 1.15 16.89
CA ALA A 180 2.53 0.19 17.41
C ALA A 180 2.88 -0.28 18.83
N ASP A 181 4.15 -0.55 19.10
CA ASP A 181 4.60 -1.08 20.39
C ASP A 181 4.66 0.00 21.50
N ASN A 182 4.93 1.27 21.17
CA ASN A 182 5.28 2.27 22.17
C ASN A 182 4.35 3.50 22.22
N PHE A 183 3.70 3.89 21.11
CA PHE A 183 3.03 5.19 21.01
C PHE A 183 1.55 5.12 20.66
N ILE A 184 1.00 3.92 20.43
CA ILE A 184 -0.37 3.77 19.97
C ILE A 184 -1.41 4.37 20.91
N HIS A 185 -1.16 4.33 22.22
CA HIS A 185 -2.04 4.92 23.23
C HIS A 185 -1.99 6.45 23.20
N GLU A 186 -0.82 7.06 22.90
CA GLU A 186 -0.69 8.51 22.73
C GLU A 186 -1.44 8.99 21.48
N ILE A 187 -1.48 8.17 20.43
CA ILE A 187 -2.14 8.48 19.16
C ILE A 187 -3.66 8.36 19.26
N ASN A 188 -4.18 7.46 20.09
CA ASN A 188 -5.61 7.20 20.31
C ASN A 188 -6.42 6.98 19.02
N PRO A 189 -6.05 6.04 18.12
CA PRO A 189 -6.64 5.91 16.80
C PRO A 189 -8.04 5.26 16.84
N VAL A 190 -9.02 5.92 16.20
CA VAL A 190 -10.36 5.35 15.90
C VAL A 190 -10.28 4.42 14.68
N ALA A 191 -9.56 4.86 13.66
CA ALA A 191 -9.24 4.10 12.46
C ALA A 191 -7.99 4.70 11.81
N MET A 192 -7.30 3.88 10.99
CA MET A 192 -6.14 4.30 10.24
C MET A 192 -6.33 4.03 8.74
N PHE A 193 -5.69 4.85 7.91
CA PHE A 193 -5.77 4.79 6.45
C PHE A 193 -4.35 4.83 5.90
N GLY A 194 -3.91 3.73 5.29
CA GLY A 194 -2.58 3.59 4.73
C GLY A 194 -2.62 3.13 3.28
N GLU A 195 -1.50 2.70 2.75
CA GLU A 195 -1.39 2.13 1.41
C GLU A 195 -2.10 0.76 1.28
N GLY A 196 -2.33 0.27 0.07
CA GLY A 196 -2.75 -1.11 -0.14
C GLY A 196 -3.93 -1.34 -1.07
N GLY A 197 -4.13 -0.51 -2.02
CA GLY A 197 -5.10 -0.66 -3.09
C GLY A 197 -5.17 0.58 -3.96
N SER A 198 -5.81 0.49 -5.10
CA SER A 198 -5.98 1.60 -6.03
C SER A 198 -7.23 1.38 -6.90
N GLY A 199 -7.59 2.37 -7.70
CA GLY A 199 -8.58 2.23 -8.74
C GLY A 199 -7.99 1.55 -9.96
N MET A 200 -8.66 0.51 -10.46
CA MET A 200 -8.28 -0.20 -11.68
C MET A 200 -9.44 -0.24 -12.65
N ILE A 201 -9.16 -0.06 -13.92
CA ILE A 201 -10.10 -0.28 -15.03
C ILE A 201 -10.08 -1.74 -15.48
N GLU A 202 -11.02 -2.14 -16.34
CA GLU A 202 -11.14 -3.51 -16.89
C GLU A 202 -11.42 -4.62 -15.87
N ILE A 203 -11.71 -4.27 -14.62
CA ILE A 203 -12.04 -5.23 -13.55
C ILE A 203 -13.44 -5.82 -13.70
N VAL A 204 -14.39 -5.02 -14.19
CA VAL A 204 -15.76 -5.44 -14.45
C VAL A 204 -15.96 -5.60 -15.96
N PRO A 205 -16.01 -6.83 -16.50
CA PRO A 205 -15.99 -7.08 -17.94
C PRO A 205 -17.10 -6.39 -18.76
N SER A 206 -18.26 -6.14 -18.14
CA SER A 206 -19.38 -5.44 -18.82
C SER A 206 -19.23 -3.92 -18.80
N PHE A 207 -18.31 -3.37 -18.00
CA PHE A 207 -18.06 -1.93 -17.83
C PHE A 207 -16.54 -1.71 -17.71
N PRO A 208 -15.76 -1.96 -18.77
CA PRO A 208 -14.29 -1.96 -18.69
C PRO A 208 -13.70 -0.59 -18.37
N GLU A 209 -14.39 0.50 -18.72
CA GLU A 209 -13.96 1.87 -18.45
C GLU A 209 -14.25 2.37 -17.02
N VAL A 210 -15.06 1.61 -16.26
CA VAL A 210 -15.45 2.01 -14.90
C VAL A 210 -14.35 1.68 -13.92
N PRO A 211 -13.80 2.67 -13.20
CA PRO A 211 -12.80 2.42 -12.18
C PRO A 211 -13.39 1.63 -11.01
N VAL A 212 -12.72 0.57 -10.61
CA VAL A 212 -13.06 -0.20 -9.41
C VAL A 212 -11.94 -0.02 -8.39
N PHE A 213 -12.24 0.68 -7.30
CA PHE A 213 -11.32 0.85 -6.19
C PHE A 213 -11.38 -0.34 -5.25
N GLY A 214 -10.25 -1.00 -5.10
CA GLY A 214 -10.08 -2.03 -4.09
C GLY A 214 -9.56 -1.41 -2.80
N VAL A 215 -10.41 -1.21 -1.79
CA VAL A 215 -9.97 -0.76 -0.46
C VAL A 215 -9.54 -1.96 0.36
N SER A 216 -8.25 -2.04 0.69
CA SER A 216 -7.70 -3.15 1.43
C SER A 216 -8.21 -3.16 2.87
N ILE A 217 -8.83 -4.27 3.27
CA ILE A 217 -9.23 -4.52 4.66
C ILE A 217 -8.39 -5.62 5.32
N ASN A 218 -7.56 -6.27 4.56
CA ASN A 218 -6.51 -7.19 4.98
C ASN A 218 -5.53 -7.41 3.82
N GLU A 219 -4.39 -8.04 4.11
CA GLU A 219 -3.31 -8.26 3.16
C GLU A 219 -2.69 -9.65 3.32
N LYS A 220 -1.88 -10.07 2.34
CA LYS A 220 -1.13 -11.32 2.48
C LYS A 220 0.00 -11.17 3.50
N VAL A 221 0.23 -12.25 4.23
CA VAL A 221 1.26 -12.32 5.28
C VAL A 221 2.58 -12.79 4.68
N PRO A 222 3.65 -11.97 4.69
CA PRO A 222 4.96 -12.40 4.22
C PRO A 222 5.56 -13.45 5.15
N LEU A 223 6.25 -14.41 4.53
CA LEU A 223 7.04 -15.42 5.22
C LEU A 223 8.29 -15.71 4.39
N TRP A 224 9.41 -15.14 4.79
CA TRP A 224 10.67 -15.36 4.09
C TRP A 224 11.45 -16.49 4.71
N LEU A 225 11.89 -17.40 3.87
CA LEU A 225 12.52 -18.63 4.29
C LEU A 225 13.89 -18.78 3.62
N ARG A 226 14.86 -19.29 4.38
CA ARG A 226 16.11 -19.82 3.85
C ARG A 226 16.00 -21.34 3.78
N ILE A 227 16.30 -21.89 2.61
CA ILE A 227 16.49 -23.32 2.40
C ILE A 227 17.97 -23.57 2.19
N GLU A 228 18.59 -24.40 3.02
CA GLU A 228 20.01 -24.67 2.96
C GLU A 228 20.27 -26.17 2.84
N ALA A 229 21.15 -26.55 1.91
CA ALA A 229 21.70 -27.87 1.77
C ALA A 229 23.18 -27.87 2.17
N LYS A 230 23.60 -28.85 2.98
CA LYS A 230 25.00 -29.07 3.37
C LYS A 230 25.47 -30.46 2.93
N ALA A 231 26.69 -30.56 2.43
CA ALA A 231 27.34 -31.81 2.11
C ALA A 231 28.52 -32.02 3.03
N LYS A 232 28.80 -33.30 3.39
CA LYS A 232 29.91 -33.63 4.29
C LYS A 232 31.29 -33.46 3.65
N THR A 233 31.33 -33.46 2.29
CA THR A 233 32.59 -33.38 1.53
C THR A 233 32.46 -32.38 0.40
N SER A 234 33.48 -31.55 0.23
CA SER A 234 33.75 -30.84 -1.02
C SER A 234 34.60 -31.78 -1.92
N GLY A 235 34.46 -31.64 -3.22
CA GLY A 235 35.20 -32.46 -4.17
C GLY A 235 35.59 -31.70 -5.42
N HIS A 236 36.59 -32.24 -6.13
CA HIS A 236 36.90 -31.79 -7.46
C HIS A 236 35.78 -32.23 -8.43
N SER A 237 35.34 -31.34 -9.35
CA SER A 237 34.23 -31.59 -10.27
C SER A 237 34.53 -32.58 -11.40
N ALA A 238 35.73 -33.20 -11.41
CA ALA A 238 36.16 -34.16 -12.45
C ALA A 238 35.32 -35.46 -12.51
N ALA A 239 34.62 -35.79 -11.40
CA ALA A 239 33.69 -36.92 -11.37
C ALA A 239 32.34 -36.49 -10.84
N GLU A 240 31.27 -37.02 -11.43
CA GLU A 240 29.90 -36.73 -10.97
C GLU A 240 29.69 -37.37 -9.57
N SER A 241 29.40 -36.52 -8.59
CA SER A 241 29.02 -36.97 -7.24
C SER A 241 27.49 -37.22 -7.22
N GLU A 242 27.09 -38.34 -6.60
CA GLU A 242 25.65 -38.63 -6.43
C GLU A 242 24.94 -37.61 -5.54
N LEU A 243 25.63 -37.10 -4.51
CA LEU A 243 25.06 -36.20 -3.52
C LEU A 243 26.02 -35.04 -3.21
N TYR A 244 25.63 -33.83 -3.59
CA TYR A 244 26.29 -32.58 -3.20
C TYR A 244 25.26 -31.49 -2.91
N ALA A 245 25.68 -30.43 -2.23
CA ALA A 245 24.78 -29.42 -1.69
C ALA A 245 23.90 -28.79 -2.77
N ALA A 246 24.48 -28.31 -3.88
CA ALA A 246 23.72 -27.67 -4.94
C ALA A 246 22.69 -28.62 -5.59
N LYS A 247 23.03 -29.90 -5.84
CA LYS A 247 22.09 -30.90 -6.40
C LYS A 247 20.91 -31.17 -5.45
N SER A 248 21.18 -31.23 -4.15
CA SER A 248 20.17 -31.43 -3.11
C SER A 248 19.22 -30.24 -3.03
N LEU A 249 19.75 -29.00 -3.07
CA LEU A 249 18.97 -27.77 -3.08
C LEU A 249 18.08 -27.69 -4.31
N VAL A 250 18.62 -27.85 -5.53
CA VAL A 250 17.85 -27.79 -6.78
C VAL A 250 16.68 -28.78 -6.77
N LYS A 251 16.93 -30.03 -6.34
CA LYS A 251 15.87 -31.05 -6.23
C LYS A 251 14.78 -30.67 -5.22
N ALA A 252 15.14 -30.03 -4.10
CA ALA A 252 14.17 -29.56 -3.10
C ALA A 252 13.34 -28.40 -3.65
N LEU A 253 13.98 -27.42 -4.33
CA LEU A 253 13.30 -26.29 -4.95
C LEU A 253 12.32 -26.74 -6.02
N LEU A 254 12.71 -27.64 -6.94
CA LEU A 254 11.82 -28.18 -7.96
C LEU A 254 10.57 -28.82 -7.36
N ARG A 255 10.71 -29.66 -6.33
CA ARG A 255 9.54 -30.27 -5.67
C ARG A 255 8.62 -29.23 -5.04
N ILE A 256 9.18 -28.15 -4.47
CA ILE A 256 8.40 -27.05 -3.89
C ILE A 256 7.68 -26.28 -5.01
N ILE A 257 8.39 -25.89 -6.07
CA ILE A 257 7.85 -25.10 -7.17
C ILE A 257 6.74 -25.87 -7.88
N ASP A 258 6.98 -27.14 -8.23
CA ASP A 258 6.05 -27.99 -8.99
C ASP A 258 4.87 -28.51 -8.14
N SER A 259 4.87 -28.28 -6.82
CA SER A 259 3.82 -28.83 -5.94
C SER A 259 2.44 -28.23 -6.12
N GLY A 260 2.32 -27.22 -6.98
CA GLY A 260 1.07 -26.46 -7.17
C GLY A 260 0.60 -25.71 -5.92
N ARG A 261 -0.29 -24.77 -6.09
CA ARG A 261 -0.86 -23.97 -5.00
C ARG A 261 -2.37 -24.21 -4.94
N PRO A 262 -2.90 -24.71 -3.81
CA PRO A 262 -4.33 -24.93 -3.69
C PRO A 262 -5.07 -23.60 -3.67
N VAL A 263 -6.10 -23.49 -4.48
CA VAL A 263 -7.06 -22.39 -4.43
C VAL A 263 -7.89 -22.49 -3.14
N LYS A 264 -7.93 -21.40 -2.38
CA LYS A 264 -8.65 -21.33 -1.11
C LYS A 264 -9.38 -20.00 -0.99
N PHE A 265 -10.70 -20.06 -1.08
CA PHE A 265 -11.55 -18.90 -0.80
C PHE A 265 -11.72 -18.72 0.71
N ASN A 266 -11.13 -17.69 1.28
CA ASN A 266 -11.36 -17.27 2.66
C ASN A 266 -12.61 -16.36 2.77
N LYS A 267 -12.91 -15.82 3.96
CA LYS A 267 -14.07 -14.96 4.20
C LYS A 267 -14.01 -13.69 3.35
N LEU A 268 -12.83 -13.06 3.29
CA LEU A 268 -12.59 -11.82 2.57
C LEU A 268 -12.70 -12.02 1.04
N SER A 269 -12.02 -13.01 0.45
CA SER A 269 -12.11 -13.26 -0.99
C SER A 269 -13.55 -13.59 -1.44
N LYS A 270 -14.32 -14.33 -0.63
CA LYS A 270 -15.74 -14.55 -0.92
C LYS A 270 -16.55 -13.25 -0.91
N LYS A 271 -16.28 -12.34 0.04
CA LYS A 271 -16.94 -11.03 0.10
C LYS A 271 -16.59 -10.19 -1.12
N MET A 272 -15.30 -10.12 -1.47
CA MET A 272 -14.81 -9.41 -2.64
C MET A 272 -15.47 -9.89 -3.94
N PHE A 273 -15.45 -11.20 -4.23
CA PHE A 273 -16.10 -11.74 -5.45
C PHE A 273 -17.61 -11.60 -5.43
N LYS A 274 -18.24 -11.53 -4.25
CA LYS A 274 -19.66 -11.21 -4.14
C LYS A 274 -19.96 -9.78 -4.56
N GLU A 275 -19.13 -8.81 -4.17
CA GLU A 275 -19.30 -7.41 -4.59
C GLU A 275 -18.97 -7.22 -6.08
N LEU A 276 -17.86 -7.78 -6.57
CA LEU A 276 -17.55 -7.77 -8.01
C LEU A 276 -18.68 -8.38 -8.86
N GLY A 277 -19.26 -9.49 -8.42
CA GLY A 277 -20.39 -10.10 -9.11
C GLY A 277 -21.68 -9.27 -9.04
N ARG A 278 -21.86 -8.44 -8.01
CA ARG A 278 -22.98 -7.47 -7.96
C ARG A 278 -22.76 -6.33 -8.94
N MET A 279 -21.53 -5.84 -9.05
CA MET A 279 -21.15 -4.78 -9.99
C MET A 279 -21.34 -5.22 -11.45
N GLU A 280 -20.91 -6.45 -11.78
CA GLU A 280 -21.06 -7.03 -13.13
C GLU A 280 -22.52 -7.26 -13.50
N GLY A 281 -23.34 -7.76 -12.57
CA GLY A 281 -24.74 -8.06 -12.82
C GLY A 281 -24.99 -9.26 -13.76
N GLY A 282 -26.24 -9.55 -14.08
CA GLY A 282 -26.64 -10.60 -15.02
C GLY A 282 -26.09 -11.99 -14.70
N PHE A 283 -25.97 -12.86 -15.72
CA PHE A 283 -25.48 -14.23 -15.57
C PHE A 283 -23.98 -14.28 -15.24
N LYS A 284 -23.16 -13.41 -15.85
CA LYS A 284 -21.72 -13.32 -15.55
C LYS A 284 -21.50 -12.96 -14.09
N GLY A 285 -22.19 -11.92 -13.60
CA GLY A 285 -22.12 -11.51 -12.20
C GLY A 285 -22.60 -12.60 -11.23
N PHE A 286 -23.63 -13.36 -11.59
CA PHE A 286 -24.03 -14.54 -10.82
C PHE A 286 -22.90 -15.58 -10.72
N MET A 287 -22.18 -15.85 -11.79
CA MET A 287 -21.05 -16.79 -11.80
C MET A 287 -19.87 -16.27 -10.98
N ILE A 288 -19.50 -14.99 -11.12
CA ILE A 288 -18.43 -14.34 -10.32
C ILE A 288 -18.77 -14.40 -8.83
N LYS A 289 -19.98 -13.99 -8.45
CA LYS A 289 -20.48 -14.01 -7.07
C LYS A 289 -20.40 -15.40 -6.42
N ASN A 290 -20.58 -16.45 -7.19
CA ASN A 290 -20.64 -17.84 -6.73
C ASN A 290 -19.42 -18.67 -7.14
N SER A 291 -18.32 -18.03 -7.54
CA SER A 291 -17.11 -18.67 -8.10
C SER A 291 -16.52 -19.77 -7.21
N TYR A 292 -16.74 -19.70 -5.88
CA TYR A 292 -16.30 -20.71 -4.91
C TYR A 292 -17.28 -21.90 -4.76
N LYS A 293 -18.43 -21.88 -5.46
CA LYS A 293 -19.44 -22.94 -5.42
C LYS A 293 -19.18 -23.99 -6.50
N TRP A 294 -19.48 -25.25 -6.21
CA TRP A 294 -19.22 -26.38 -7.11
C TRP A 294 -19.82 -26.22 -8.50
N TYR A 295 -21.01 -25.62 -8.62
CA TYR A 295 -21.70 -25.43 -9.91
C TYR A 295 -21.11 -24.27 -10.74
N ALA A 296 -20.49 -23.26 -10.13
CA ALA A 296 -19.83 -22.17 -10.83
C ALA A 296 -18.35 -22.48 -11.16
N TRP A 297 -17.72 -23.35 -10.35
CA TRP A 297 -16.31 -23.70 -10.48
C TRP A 297 -15.85 -24.12 -11.88
N PRO A 298 -16.57 -25.03 -12.62
CA PRO A 298 -16.16 -25.44 -13.95
C PRO A 298 -15.97 -24.27 -14.94
N PHE A 299 -16.76 -23.21 -14.79
CA PHE A 299 -16.73 -22.00 -15.65
C PHE A 299 -15.72 -20.96 -15.18
N MET A 300 -15.43 -20.94 -13.88
CA MET A 300 -14.61 -19.91 -13.27
C MET A 300 -13.18 -20.35 -12.97
N LYS A 301 -12.87 -21.65 -13.02
CA LYS A 301 -11.57 -22.21 -12.58
C LYS A 301 -10.36 -21.59 -13.27
N SER A 302 -10.45 -21.26 -14.55
CA SER A 302 -9.36 -20.64 -15.31
C SER A 302 -8.92 -19.27 -14.75
N TYR A 303 -9.82 -18.55 -14.11
CA TYR A 303 -9.50 -17.27 -13.48
C TYR A 303 -8.74 -17.41 -12.15
N PHE A 304 -8.81 -18.59 -11.51
CA PHE A 304 -8.27 -18.83 -10.17
C PHE A 304 -7.11 -19.82 -10.12
N LEU A 305 -6.95 -20.65 -11.17
CA LEU A 305 -5.80 -21.55 -11.27
C LEU A 305 -4.53 -20.77 -11.63
N GLU A 306 -3.39 -21.45 -11.58
CA GLU A 306 -2.10 -20.88 -11.97
C GLU A 306 -2.17 -20.24 -13.37
N GLY A 307 -1.66 -19.01 -13.48
CA GLY A 307 -1.80 -18.18 -14.68
C GLY A 307 -3.13 -17.41 -14.80
N GLY A 308 -4.10 -17.67 -13.95
CA GLY A 308 -5.36 -16.90 -13.93
C GLY A 308 -5.22 -15.56 -13.18
N PRO A 309 -5.94 -14.50 -13.61
CA PRO A 309 -5.77 -13.14 -13.08
C PRO A 309 -6.10 -13.01 -11.59
N PHE A 310 -6.96 -13.87 -11.05
CA PHE A 310 -7.35 -13.84 -9.63
C PHE A 310 -6.66 -14.91 -8.77
N ASN A 311 -5.69 -15.65 -9.33
CA ASN A 311 -4.97 -16.68 -8.59
C ASN A 311 -4.30 -16.11 -7.33
N ILE A 312 -3.66 -14.95 -7.48
CA ILE A 312 -2.97 -14.27 -6.40
C ILE A 312 -3.87 -13.94 -5.20
N LEU A 313 -5.17 -13.77 -5.40
CA LEU A 313 -6.13 -13.41 -4.35
C LEU A 313 -6.73 -14.63 -3.60
N VAL A 314 -6.48 -15.84 -4.09
CA VAL A 314 -7.05 -17.08 -3.56
C VAL A 314 -6.03 -18.20 -3.34
N SER A 315 -4.75 -17.92 -3.53
CA SER A 315 -3.66 -18.88 -3.29
C SER A 315 -2.50 -18.24 -2.54
N CYS A 316 -1.75 -19.06 -1.78
CA CYS A 316 -0.45 -18.62 -1.28
C CYS A 316 0.56 -18.63 -2.44
N SER A 317 1.50 -17.69 -2.44
CA SER A 317 2.60 -17.69 -3.41
C SER A 317 3.92 -18.14 -2.78
N ILE A 318 4.81 -18.67 -3.58
CA ILE A 318 6.19 -19.00 -3.21
C ILE A 318 7.05 -18.66 -4.41
N ASN A 319 7.95 -17.71 -4.23
CA ASN A 319 8.92 -17.28 -5.23
C ASN A 319 10.33 -17.55 -4.71
N VAL A 320 11.20 -18.07 -5.57
CA VAL A 320 12.63 -18.16 -5.28
C VAL A 320 13.25 -16.83 -5.65
N THR A 321 13.74 -16.10 -4.66
CA THR A 321 14.31 -14.75 -4.85
C THR A 321 15.82 -14.73 -4.91
N GLU A 322 16.46 -15.80 -4.40
CA GLU A 322 17.90 -15.91 -4.39
C GLU A 322 18.33 -17.38 -4.43
N ILE A 323 19.39 -17.69 -5.16
CA ILE A 323 20.10 -18.98 -5.11
C ILE A 323 21.59 -18.68 -5.06
N ARG A 324 22.28 -19.20 -4.04
CA ARG A 324 23.73 -19.05 -3.90
C ARG A 324 24.41 -20.36 -3.50
N THR A 325 25.68 -20.45 -3.86
CA THR A 325 26.61 -21.48 -3.40
C THR A 325 27.86 -20.83 -2.83
N GLU A 326 28.51 -21.47 -1.89
CA GLU A 326 29.78 -21.00 -1.31
C GLU A 326 31.01 -21.52 -2.09
N SER A 327 30.89 -21.70 -3.40
CA SER A 327 32.02 -22.10 -4.25
C SER A 327 32.90 -20.90 -4.60
N THR A 328 34.20 -21.08 -4.42
CA THR A 328 35.22 -20.06 -4.80
C THR A 328 35.81 -20.32 -6.18
N SER A 329 35.47 -21.42 -6.83
CA SER A 329 36.07 -21.87 -8.09
C SER A 329 35.05 -22.66 -8.93
N CYS A 330 35.09 -22.48 -10.26
CA CYS A 330 34.20 -23.15 -11.21
C CYS A 330 34.36 -24.68 -11.25
N ASN A 331 35.51 -25.22 -10.79
CA ASN A 331 35.80 -26.63 -10.77
C ASN A 331 35.75 -27.27 -9.38
N SER A 332 35.16 -26.59 -8.39
CA SER A 332 34.96 -27.04 -7.02
C SER A 332 33.50 -27.28 -6.72
N ILE A 333 33.19 -28.44 -6.13
CA ILE A 333 31.83 -28.73 -5.65
C ILE A 333 31.66 -28.07 -4.28
N PRO A 334 30.69 -27.14 -4.11
CA PRO A 334 30.51 -26.43 -2.85
C PRO A 334 29.98 -27.36 -1.74
N GLN A 335 30.41 -27.10 -0.51
CA GLN A 335 29.92 -27.80 0.67
C GLN A 335 28.52 -27.30 1.09
N SER A 336 28.18 -26.05 0.79
CA SER A 336 26.88 -25.51 1.08
C SER A 336 26.27 -24.83 -0.14
N ALA A 337 24.95 -24.87 -0.20
CA ALA A 337 24.13 -24.15 -1.16
C ALA A 337 22.83 -23.73 -0.48
N PHE A 338 22.38 -22.51 -0.69
CA PHE A 338 21.11 -22.04 -0.14
C PHE A 338 20.28 -21.26 -1.15
N ALA A 339 18.99 -21.14 -0.85
CA ALA A 339 18.05 -20.31 -1.57
C ALA A 339 17.17 -19.54 -0.58
N THR A 340 16.75 -18.36 -0.97
CA THR A 340 15.74 -17.58 -0.27
C THR A 340 14.40 -17.73 -1.00
N LEU A 341 13.34 -17.96 -0.22
CA LEU A 341 11.97 -18.01 -0.71
C LEU A 341 11.18 -16.84 -0.13
N ASP A 342 10.57 -16.03 -0.96
CA ASP A 342 9.47 -15.13 -0.59
C ASP A 342 8.15 -15.89 -0.70
N CYS A 343 7.54 -16.18 0.44
CA CYS A 343 6.21 -16.78 0.52
C CYS A 343 5.21 -15.71 0.98
N ARG A 344 4.07 -15.61 0.28
CA ARG A 344 2.97 -14.74 0.68
C ARG A 344 1.75 -15.59 1.02
N LEU A 345 1.40 -15.63 2.32
CA LEU A 345 0.33 -16.48 2.83
C LEU A 345 -1.02 -15.74 2.79
N LEU A 346 -2.09 -16.47 2.49
CA LEU A 346 -3.43 -15.93 2.69
C LEU A 346 -3.70 -15.74 4.19
N PRO A 347 -4.39 -14.66 4.62
CA PRO A 347 -4.79 -14.45 6.00
C PRO A 347 -5.46 -15.68 6.61
N GLY A 348 -5.13 -16.00 7.86
CA GLY A 348 -5.61 -17.18 8.57
C GLY A 348 -4.97 -18.51 8.10
N THR A 349 -3.90 -18.46 7.32
CA THR A 349 -3.14 -19.67 6.95
C THR A 349 -2.18 -20.06 8.07
N SER A 350 -2.36 -21.26 8.66
CA SER A 350 -1.47 -21.74 9.71
C SER A 350 -0.02 -21.87 9.21
N ARG A 351 0.85 -20.96 9.66
CA ARG A 351 2.29 -20.96 9.39
C ARG A 351 2.92 -22.32 9.71
N LYS A 352 2.55 -22.92 10.86
CA LYS A 352 3.05 -24.24 11.28
C LYS A 352 2.72 -25.34 10.25
N LYS A 353 1.48 -25.38 9.76
CA LYS A 353 1.05 -26.36 8.74
C LYS A 353 1.71 -26.09 7.38
N PHE A 354 1.86 -24.83 7.02
CA PHE A 354 2.53 -24.43 5.78
C PHE A 354 4.00 -24.87 5.78
N LEU A 355 4.76 -24.57 6.84
CA LEU A 355 6.16 -25.01 7.00
C LEU A 355 6.29 -26.52 7.03
N ALA A 356 5.40 -27.24 7.72
CA ALA A 356 5.42 -28.71 7.73
C ALA A 356 5.25 -29.30 6.33
N LYS A 357 4.34 -28.74 5.52
CA LYS A 357 4.17 -29.13 4.11
C LYS A 357 5.45 -28.86 3.29
N LEU A 358 6.06 -27.67 3.46
CA LEU A 358 7.31 -27.35 2.75
C LEU A 358 8.44 -28.28 3.12
N ARG A 359 8.62 -28.60 4.41
CA ARG A 359 9.64 -29.55 4.86
C ARG A 359 9.43 -30.95 4.28
N LEU A 360 8.18 -31.40 4.20
CA LEU A 360 7.84 -32.67 3.56
C LEU A 360 8.20 -32.69 2.07
N LEU A 361 7.88 -31.63 1.34
CA LEU A 361 8.20 -31.48 -0.09
C LEU A 361 9.71 -31.39 -0.33
N ALA A 362 10.39 -30.55 0.44
CA ALA A 362 11.83 -30.37 0.33
C ALA A 362 12.63 -31.65 0.58
N GLY A 363 12.14 -32.51 1.52
CA GLY A 363 12.80 -33.73 1.93
C GLY A 363 13.92 -33.49 2.97
N ASN A 364 14.60 -34.54 3.37
CA ASN A 364 15.53 -34.54 4.50
C ASN A 364 16.99 -34.15 4.14
N LYS A 365 17.22 -33.64 2.94
CA LYS A 365 18.57 -33.23 2.48
C LYS A 365 18.80 -31.74 2.56
N VAL A 366 17.82 -31.00 3.03
CA VAL A 366 17.85 -29.55 3.21
C VAL A 366 17.19 -29.16 4.51
N ASP A 367 17.66 -28.07 5.10
CA ASP A 367 17.06 -27.44 6.27
C ASP A 367 16.29 -26.20 5.83
N ILE A 368 15.15 -25.91 6.52
CA ILE A 368 14.34 -24.73 6.28
C ILE A 368 14.29 -23.92 7.56
N SER A 369 14.78 -22.69 7.51
CA SER A 369 14.71 -21.68 8.58
C SER A 369 13.91 -20.47 8.15
N ILE A 370 13.34 -19.76 9.13
CA ILE A 370 12.61 -18.52 8.91
C ILE A 370 13.62 -17.36 8.95
N ILE A 371 13.59 -16.51 7.91
CA ILE A 371 14.33 -15.24 7.89
C ILE A 371 13.42 -14.16 8.50
N HIS A 372 12.19 -14.05 7.99
CA HIS A 372 11.20 -13.09 8.45
C HIS A 372 9.79 -13.71 8.43
N ALA A 373 8.95 -13.27 9.35
CA ALA A 373 7.58 -13.71 9.45
C ALA A 373 6.67 -12.53 9.81
N GLY A 374 5.92 -12.05 8.81
CA GLY A 374 4.95 -10.97 8.98
C GLY A 374 3.82 -11.30 9.95
N ILE A 375 3.04 -10.32 10.25
CA ILE A 375 1.92 -10.39 11.20
C ILE A 375 0.65 -10.82 10.46
N ASP A 376 -0.04 -11.82 10.99
CA ASP A 376 -1.38 -12.22 10.53
C ASP A 376 -2.41 -11.51 11.40
N ALA A 377 -3.30 -10.75 10.81
CA ALA A 377 -4.29 -9.95 11.51
C ALA A 377 -5.71 -10.27 11.03
N GLU A 378 -6.71 -9.90 11.82
CA GLU A 378 -8.11 -10.02 11.43
C GLU A 378 -8.50 -8.98 10.37
N ASP A 379 -9.55 -9.28 9.59
CA ASP A 379 -10.08 -8.34 8.60
C ASP A 379 -10.61 -7.08 9.29
N SER A 380 -10.23 -5.90 8.83
CA SER A 380 -10.85 -4.64 9.26
C SER A 380 -12.36 -4.64 8.96
N PRO A 381 -13.21 -4.14 9.87
CA PRO A 381 -14.66 -4.14 9.68
C PRO A 381 -15.07 -3.17 8.55
N VAL A 382 -16.10 -3.52 7.76
CA VAL A 382 -16.72 -2.58 6.84
C VAL A 382 -17.80 -1.81 7.61
N ASN A 383 -17.36 -0.78 8.31
CA ASN A 383 -18.14 0.09 9.19
C ASN A 383 -18.19 1.54 8.64
N GLU A 384 -18.51 2.48 9.50
CA GLU A 384 -18.60 3.91 9.15
C GLU A 384 -17.25 4.48 8.63
N SER A 385 -16.13 4.12 9.26
CA SER A 385 -14.80 4.57 8.81
C SER A 385 -14.47 4.09 7.38
N PHE A 386 -14.87 2.85 7.02
CA PHE A 386 -14.78 2.38 5.63
C PHE A 386 -15.66 3.21 4.70
N LYS A 387 -16.86 3.61 5.13
CA LYS A 387 -17.79 4.38 4.32
C LYS A 387 -17.32 5.81 4.06
N PHE A 388 -16.59 6.44 4.98
CA PHE A 388 -15.98 7.73 4.71
C PHE A 388 -15.04 7.66 3.51
N MET A 389 -14.17 6.64 3.46
CA MET A 389 -13.30 6.38 2.33
C MET A 389 -14.09 6.06 1.06
N GLU A 390 -15.06 5.15 1.14
CA GLU A 390 -15.93 4.78 0.01
C GLU A 390 -16.60 6.01 -0.59
N ASN A 391 -17.23 6.84 0.23
CA ASN A 391 -17.95 8.03 -0.21
C ASN A 391 -17.00 9.09 -0.80
N ALA A 392 -15.82 9.30 -0.21
CA ALA A 392 -14.83 10.23 -0.74
C ALA A 392 -14.31 9.78 -2.12
N LEU A 393 -14.08 8.48 -2.33
CA LEU A 393 -13.72 7.94 -3.65
C LEU A 393 -14.85 8.11 -4.66
N LEU A 394 -16.10 7.82 -4.29
CA LEU A 394 -17.26 7.97 -5.17
C LEU A 394 -17.53 9.43 -5.53
N HIS A 395 -17.19 10.38 -4.64
CA HIS A 395 -17.33 11.81 -4.90
C HIS A 395 -16.29 12.31 -5.92
N ASN A 396 -15.03 11.90 -5.78
CA ASN A 396 -13.92 12.44 -6.57
C ASN A 396 -13.65 11.69 -7.88
N PHE A 397 -14.17 10.47 -8.03
CA PHE A 397 -14.00 9.66 -9.23
C PHE A 397 -15.34 9.30 -9.85
N GLU A 398 -15.63 9.92 -10.97
CA GLU A 398 -16.89 9.75 -11.67
C GLU A 398 -17.16 8.29 -12.06
N ASN A 399 -18.38 7.82 -11.81
CA ASN A 399 -18.84 6.45 -12.07
C ASN A 399 -18.05 5.34 -11.37
N ALA A 400 -17.15 5.67 -10.45
CA ALA A 400 -16.33 4.69 -9.74
C ALA A 400 -17.18 3.69 -8.94
N LYS A 401 -16.57 2.54 -8.66
CA LYS A 401 -17.10 1.53 -7.76
C LYS A 401 -16.06 1.21 -6.70
N VAL A 402 -16.51 0.83 -5.51
CA VAL A 402 -15.63 0.50 -4.39
C VAL A 402 -15.94 -0.89 -3.86
N ALA A 403 -14.92 -1.66 -3.54
CA ALA A 403 -15.06 -2.98 -2.95
C ALA A 403 -14.01 -3.19 -1.85
N PRO A 404 -14.35 -3.90 -0.76
CA PRO A 404 -13.35 -4.40 0.16
C PRO A 404 -12.44 -5.41 -0.56
N PHE A 405 -11.15 -5.31 -0.34
CA PHE A 405 -10.13 -5.99 -1.11
C PHE A 405 -9.13 -6.72 -0.21
N LEU A 406 -8.56 -7.83 -0.71
CA LEU A 406 -7.37 -8.46 -0.16
C LEU A 406 -6.14 -7.93 -0.89
N PHE A 407 -5.32 -7.16 -0.22
CA PHE A 407 -4.08 -6.68 -0.81
C PHE A 407 -3.10 -7.86 -1.01
N PRO A 408 -2.60 -8.08 -2.24
CA PRO A 408 -1.77 -9.25 -2.53
C PRO A 408 -0.32 -9.10 -2.06
N ALA A 409 0.11 -7.88 -1.72
CA ALA A 409 1.38 -7.59 -1.09
C ALA A 409 1.24 -7.51 0.45
N SER A 410 2.14 -6.82 1.11
CA SER A 410 2.10 -6.50 2.55
C SER A 410 2.50 -5.06 2.74
N SER A 411 2.08 -4.46 3.83
CA SER A 411 2.35 -3.10 4.21
C SER A 411 2.46 -2.96 5.73
N ASP A 412 2.71 -1.76 6.20
CA ASP A 412 2.73 -1.42 7.62
C ASP A 412 1.35 -1.59 8.31
N ASN A 413 0.26 -1.69 7.55
CA ASN A 413 -1.11 -1.79 8.06
C ASN A 413 -1.31 -2.92 9.07
N ASN A 414 -0.67 -4.07 8.89
CA ASN A 414 -0.89 -5.23 9.74
C ASN A 414 -0.30 -5.09 11.14
N TYR A 415 0.67 -4.19 11.36
CA TYR A 415 1.12 -3.86 12.71
C TYR A 415 -0.04 -3.31 13.55
N PHE A 416 -0.81 -2.39 12.99
CA PHE A 416 -1.93 -1.73 13.67
C PHE A 416 -3.19 -2.61 13.68
N ARG A 417 -3.48 -3.35 12.58
CA ARG A 417 -4.57 -4.34 12.57
C ARG A 417 -4.41 -5.40 13.66
N SER A 418 -3.18 -5.81 13.96
CA SER A 418 -2.91 -6.80 15.02
C SER A 418 -3.26 -6.31 16.43
N LEU A 419 -3.38 -4.99 16.61
CA LEU A 419 -3.87 -4.34 17.82
C LEU A 419 -5.40 -4.14 17.85
N ASN A 420 -6.12 -4.76 16.89
CA ASN A 420 -7.56 -4.59 16.69
C ASN A 420 -8.00 -3.17 16.29
N ILE A 421 -7.09 -2.38 15.72
CA ILE A 421 -7.41 -1.08 15.15
C ILE A 421 -7.89 -1.30 13.70
N PRO A 422 -9.04 -0.73 13.30
CA PRO A 422 -9.45 -0.76 11.89
C PRO A 422 -8.45 -0.02 11.02
N VAL A 423 -7.86 -0.72 10.00
CA VAL A 423 -6.95 -0.11 9.04
C VAL A 423 -7.41 -0.42 7.63
N TYR A 424 -7.55 0.62 6.82
CA TYR A 424 -7.99 0.57 5.43
C TYR A 424 -6.87 1.05 4.52
N GLY A 425 -6.52 0.22 3.53
CA GLY A 425 -5.44 0.57 2.61
C GLY A 425 -5.97 1.04 1.27
N ILE A 426 -5.52 2.22 0.85
CA ILE A 426 -5.85 2.80 -0.46
C ILE A 426 -4.83 3.87 -0.89
N THR A 427 -4.42 3.82 -2.13
CA THR A 427 -3.84 4.95 -2.85
C THR A 427 -4.93 5.48 -3.78
N PRO A 428 -5.53 6.65 -3.49
CA PRO A 428 -6.72 7.14 -4.20
C PRO A 428 -6.34 7.70 -5.58
N MET A 429 -6.01 6.80 -6.49
CA MET A 429 -5.70 7.09 -7.89
C MET A 429 -6.18 5.97 -8.80
N VAL A 430 -6.54 6.29 -10.04
CA VAL A 430 -6.80 5.29 -11.08
C VAL A 430 -5.48 4.93 -11.74
N THR A 431 -5.13 3.65 -11.69
CA THR A 431 -3.89 3.13 -12.22
C THR A 431 -4.10 2.38 -13.53
N THR A 432 -3.08 2.38 -14.38
CA THR A 432 -2.96 1.53 -15.56
C THR A 432 -1.90 0.47 -15.32
N ASP A 433 -1.91 -0.59 -16.13
CA ASP A 433 -0.88 -1.64 -16.05
C ASP A 433 0.54 -1.08 -16.19
N ASP A 434 0.74 -0.09 -17.08
CA ASP A 434 2.05 0.55 -17.25
C ASP A 434 2.51 1.27 -15.96
N ILE A 435 1.63 1.99 -15.27
CA ILE A 435 1.94 2.67 -14.01
C ILE A 435 2.24 1.64 -12.90
N MET A 436 1.39 0.61 -12.76
CA MET A 436 1.57 -0.43 -11.73
C MET A 436 2.87 -1.22 -11.91
N GLN A 437 3.27 -1.51 -13.15
CA GLN A 437 4.52 -2.22 -13.43
C GLN A 437 5.77 -1.37 -13.15
N ARG A 438 5.64 -0.06 -12.91
CA ARG A 438 6.77 0.84 -12.58
C ARG A 438 7.08 0.93 -11.10
N ILE A 439 6.17 0.52 -10.23
CA ILE A 439 6.45 0.40 -8.80
C ILE A 439 7.65 -0.55 -8.62
N HIS A 440 8.66 -0.13 -7.87
CA HIS A 440 9.94 -0.81 -7.68
C HIS A 440 10.80 -1.02 -8.95
N ASN A 441 10.33 -0.53 -10.11
CA ASN A 441 11.07 -0.60 -11.38
C ASN A 441 11.56 0.79 -11.85
N SER A 442 12.31 0.82 -12.94
CA SER A 442 12.72 2.07 -13.57
C SER A 442 11.53 2.83 -14.17
N ASN A 443 11.67 4.16 -14.24
CA ASN A 443 10.66 5.06 -14.78
C ASN A 443 9.36 5.13 -13.96
N GLU A 444 9.44 4.92 -12.65
CA GLU A 444 8.35 5.21 -11.72
C GLU A 444 7.95 6.69 -11.84
N ARG A 445 6.65 6.94 -11.85
CA ARG A 445 6.10 8.29 -12.05
C ARG A 445 4.66 8.40 -11.60
N MET A 446 4.31 9.54 -11.00
CA MET A 446 2.97 9.89 -10.58
C MET A 446 2.29 10.76 -11.63
N PRO A 447 1.12 10.38 -12.20
CA PRO A 447 0.33 11.27 -13.03
C PRO A 447 -0.17 12.47 -12.20
N ILE A 448 0.04 13.69 -12.69
CA ILE A 448 -0.29 14.92 -11.96
C ILE A 448 -1.79 15.03 -11.70
N ASP A 449 -2.63 14.64 -12.66
CA ASP A 449 -4.08 14.65 -12.49
C ASP A 449 -4.55 13.66 -11.40
N GLN A 450 -3.88 12.52 -11.28
CA GLN A 450 -4.18 11.53 -10.23
C GLN A 450 -3.63 11.98 -8.86
N LEU A 451 -2.48 12.65 -8.83
CA LEU A 451 -1.94 13.26 -7.62
C LEU A 451 -2.93 14.27 -7.01
N VAL A 452 -3.49 15.14 -7.87
CA VAL A 452 -4.49 16.15 -7.44
C VAL A 452 -5.78 15.47 -7.00
N LYS A 453 -6.30 14.50 -7.75
CA LYS A 453 -7.51 13.76 -7.35
C LYS A 453 -7.33 12.98 -6.05
N GLY A 454 -6.16 12.44 -5.82
CA GLY A 454 -5.83 11.77 -4.56
C GLY A 454 -5.81 12.74 -3.37
N TYR A 455 -5.22 13.91 -3.54
CA TYR A 455 -5.29 15.01 -2.58
C TYR A 455 -6.73 15.41 -2.28
N ASP A 456 -7.57 15.68 -3.32
CA ASP A 456 -8.97 16.02 -3.16
C ASP A 456 -9.76 14.92 -2.41
N THR A 457 -9.42 13.65 -2.67
CA THR A 457 -10.07 12.51 -2.01
C THR A 457 -9.77 12.47 -0.51
N PHE A 458 -8.51 12.63 -0.13
CA PHE A 458 -8.15 12.69 1.29
C PHE A 458 -8.75 13.92 1.98
N TYR A 459 -8.75 15.08 1.31
CA TYR A 459 -9.39 16.28 1.83
C TYR A 459 -10.90 16.08 2.06
N THR A 460 -11.63 15.57 1.06
CA THR A 460 -13.05 15.24 1.14
C THR A 460 -13.32 14.25 2.29
N MET A 461 -12.46 13.25 2.46
CA MET A 461 -12.58 12.28 3.52
C MET A 461 -12.41 12.92 4.91
N MET A 462 -11.46 13.84 5.07
CA MET A 462 -11.27 14.60 6.32
C MET A 462 -12.52 15.44 6.65
N GLU A 463 -13.14 16.08 5.64
CA GLU A 463 -14.40 16.81 5.83
C GLU A 463 -15.56 15.88 6.24
N MET A 464 -15.67 14.68 5.65
CA MET A 464 -16.71 13.69 6.00
C MET A 464 -16.53 13.14 7.41
N VAL A 465 -15.30 12.82 7.81
CA VAL A 465 -14.96 12.35 9.17
C VAL A 465 -15.41 13.34 10.23
N GLN A 466 -15.25 14.63 9.98
CA GLN A 466 -15.62 15.70 10.90
C GLN A 466 -17.07 16.16 10.78
N GLY A 467 -17.81 15.64 9.81
CA GLY A 467 -19.19 16.04 9.56
C GLY A 467 -19.36 17.50 9.04
N VAL A 468 -18.31 18.04 8.43
CA VAL A 468 -18.30 19.40 7.84
C VAL A 468 -18.37 19.39 6.30
N PHE A 469 -18.47 18.21 5.70
CA PHE A 469 -18.62 18.03 4.27
C PHE A 469 -19.99 18.60 3.80
N VAL A 470 -19.96 19.43 2.77
CA VAL A 470 -21.15 20.00 2.13
C VAL A 470 -21.13 19.57 0.66
N GLU A 471 -22.17 18.86 0.23
CA GLU A 471 -22.36 18.44 -1.19
C GLU A 471 -22.48 19.62 -2.16
#